data_1bfee642d81f241690d0afdfa707c886
#
_entry.id   1bfee642d81f241690d0afdfa707c886
#
_cell.length_a   1.000
_cell.length_b   1.000
_cell.length_c   1.000
_cell.angle_alpha   90.00
_cell.angle_beta   90.00
_cell.angle_gamma   90.00
#
_symmetry.space_group_name_H-M   'P 1'
#
loop_
_entity.id
_entity.type
_entity.pdbx_description
1 polymer ?
#
loop_
_entity_poly.entity_id
_entity_poly.type
_entity_poly.pdbx_seq_one_letter_code
_entity_poly.pdbx_strand_id
1 'polypeptide(L)'
;MNKKICFFCVGTGGHVLPVKNLVIELENLGVNPREIYVISDVRGVQYLENLNINIFTTNAYISKNGILGYILNFPKIINTIYEVKKFLKNQNIAVVFTTGAYIAPIAAIISLLLNAKFYIQEQNVYAGLGNKISAIFAKSVFSSFEDTKNINKKKLNYTGPIVNTTLTRSDISLFEKQTIGFMGGSQGSKQINNYVDKFMETEYQLNFNIVHVTGKNNDKLEINSKNYRSVDFIEEMDEFYR
;
A
#
# COMPACT_ATOMS: atom_id res chain seq x y z
N MET A 1 2.34 9.65 29.92
CA MET A 1 1.94 10.01 28.54
C MET A 1 2.03 8.77 27.68
N ASN A 2 0.94 8.35 27.04
CA ASN A 2 0.94 7.21 26.16
C ASN A 2 1.83 7.46 24.94
N LYS A 3 2.57 6.44 24.54
CA LYS A 3 3.44 6.48 23.35
C LYS A 3 2.58 6.32 22.11
N LYS A 4 2.70 7.24 21.16
CA LYS A 4 1.93 7.27 19.93
C LYS A 4 2.76 6.78 18.74
N ILE A 5 2.07 6.30 17.70
CA ILE A 5 2.66 5.83 16.45
C ILE A 5 2.25 6.73 15.28
N CYS A 6 3.18 7.01 14.38
CA CYS A 6 2.92 7.75 13.15
C CYS A 6 3.33 6.92 11.92
N PHE A 7 2.37 6.65 11.05
CA PHE A 7 2.57 5.98 9.77
C PHE A 7 2.75 7.00 8.64
N PHE A 8 3.62 6.67 7.70
CA PHE A 8 3.80 7.42 6.45
C PHE A 8 3.53 6.48 5.28
N CYS A 9 2.45 6.72 4.54
CA CYS A 9 2.05 5.94 3.38
C CYS A 9 1.38 6.83 2.35
N VAL A 10 1.77 6.71 1.08
CA VAL A 10 1.27 7.57 0.00
C VAL A 10 1.02 6.79 -1.27
N GLY A 11 0.19 7.35 -2.14
CA GLY A 11 -0.08 6.80 -3.45
C GLY A 11 -1.28 5.89 -3.51
N THR A 12 -1.13 4.75 -4.16
CA THR A 12 -2.21 3.78 -4.38
C THR A 12 -2.26 2.73 -3.29
N GLY A 13 -3.25 1.84 -3.36
CA GLY A 13 -3.49 0.77 -2.37
C GLY A 13 -2.25 -0.05 -1.99
N GLY A 14 -1.29 -0.24 -2.91
CA GLY A 14 -0.07 -1.01 -2.64
C GLY A 14 0.72 -0.53 -1.42
N HIS A 15 0.79 0.77 -1.15
CA HIS A 15 1.48 1.31 0.03
C HIS A 15 0.54 1.66 1.19
N VAL A 16 -0.74 1.89 0.91
CA VAL A 16 -1.69 2.38 1.91
C VAL A 16 -2.45 1.25 2.60
N LEU A 17 -2.88 0.23 1.86
CA LEU A 17 -3.60 -0.91 2.43
C LEU A 17 -2.80 -1.68 3.51
N PRO A 18 -1.49 -1.88 3.39
CA PRO A 18 -0.72 -2.45 4.49
C PRO A 18 -0.80 -1.61 5.77
N VAL A 19 -0.80 -0.26 5.66
CA VAL A 19 -0.98 0.60 6.84
C VAL A 19 -2.39 0.49 7.38
N LYS A 20 -3.42 0.46 6.51
CA LYS A 20 -4.81 0.22 6.93
C LYS A 20 -4.93 -1.07 7.74
N ASN A 21 -4.35 -2.16 7.25
CA ASN A 21 -4.38 -3.46 7.93
C ASN A 21 -3.65 -3.41 9.28
N LEU A 22 -2.50 -2.73 9.36
CA LEU A 22 -1.79 -2.53 10.62
C LEU A 22 -2.58 -1.70 11.62
N VAL A 23 -3.30 -0.67 11.17
CA VAL A 23 -4.15 0.15 12.04
C VAL A 23 -5.28 -0.71 12.61
N ILE A 24 -5.99 -1.46 11.78
CA ILE A 24 -7.07 -2.36 12.22
C ILE A 24 -6.53 -3.37 13.24
N GLU A 25 -5.36 -3.94 12.99
CA GLU A 25 -4.77 -4.91 13.92
C GLU A 25 -4.34 -4.26 15.24
N LEU A 26 -3.79 -3.05 15.19
CA LEU A 26 -3.48 -2.30 16.41
C LEU A 26 -4.73 -1.99 17.24
N GLU A 27 -5.85 -1.65 16.59
CA GLU A 27 -7.14 -1.45 17.26
C GLU A 27 -7.63 -2.75 17.91
N ASN A 28 -7.52 -3.88 17.20
CA ASN A 28 -7.85 -5.21 17.75
C ASN A 28 -7.00 -5.57 18.98
N LEU A 29 -5.75 -5.11 19.01
CA LEU A 29 -4.84 -5.26 20.15
C LEU A 29 -5.09 -4.23 21.27
N GLY A 30 -6.11 -3.39 21.15
CA GLY A 30 -6.51 -2.41 22.17
C GLY A 30 -5.78 -1.08 22.12
N VAL A 31 -5.07 -0.77 21.03
CA VAL A 31 -4.48 0.56 20.84
C VAL A 31 -5.60 1.55 20.51
N ASN A 32 -5.64 2.66 21.25
CA ASN A 32 -6.65 3.69 20.99
C ASN A 32 -6.38 4.34 19.62
N PRO A 33 -7.37 4.40 18.71
CA PRO A 33 -7.24 5.04 17.40
C PRO A 33 -6.72 6.48 17.45
N ARG A 34 -7.05 7.23 18.50
CA ARG A 34 -6.53 8.60 18.73
C ARG A 34 -5.04 8.67 19.02
N GLU A 35 -4.37 7.54 19.26
CA GLU A 35 -2.92 7.43 19.45
C GLU A 35 -2.21 7.10 18.13
N ILE A 36 -2.96 6.87 17.05
CA ILE A 36 -2.49 6.55 15.71
C ILE A 36 -2.56 7.79 14.82
N TYR A 37 -1.46 8.10 14.18
CA TYR A 37 -1.30 9.22 13.24
C TYR A 37 -0.89 8.66 11.87
N VAL A 38 -1.47 9.19 10.80
CA VAL A 38 -1.11 8.81 9.43
C VAL A 38 -0.84 10.06 8.60
N ILE A 39 0.29 10.07 7.92
CA ILE A 39 0.64 11.07 6.90
C ILE A 39 0.45 10.42 5.55
N SER A 40 -0.47 10.95 4.74
CA SER A 40 -0.78 10.40 3.42
C SER A 40 -0.98 11.50 2.38
N ASP A 41 -0.99 11.16 1.10
CA ASP A 41 -1.43 12.08 0.03
C ASP A 41 -2.95 11.88 -0.25
N VAL A 42 -3.52 12.77 -1.06
CA VAL A 42 -4.96 12.75 -1.42
C VAL A 42 -5.41 11.38 -1.95
N ARG A 43 -4.54 10.68 -2.70
CA ARG A 43 -4.86 9.35 -3.25
C ARG A 43 -4.90 8.27 -2.17
N GLY A 44 -4.03 8.38 -1.17
CA GLY A 44 -3.94 7.42 -0.09
C GLY A 44 -5.03 7.59 0.96
N VAL A 45 -5.44 8.83 1.22
CA VAL A 45 -6.49 9.13 2.21
C VAL A 45 -7.78 8.37 1.93
N GLN A 46 -8.17 8.22 0.67
CA GLN A 46 -9.40 7.50 0.27
C GLN A 46 -9.50 6.08 0.85
N TYR A 47 -8.37 5.40 1.07
CA TYR A 47 -8.35 4.06 1.67
C TYR A 47 -8.46 4.06 3.19
N LEU A 48 -8.36 5.24 3.83
CA LEU A 48 -8.28 5.42 5.29
C LEU A 48 -9.50 6.12 5.89
N GLU A 49 -10.43 6.62 5.05
CA GLU A 49 -11.56 7.48 5.46
C GLU A 49 -12.47 6.84 6.52
N ASN A 50 -12.59 5.51 6.52
CA ASN A 50 -13.42 4.77 7.47
C ASN A 50 -12.75 4.50 8.82
N LEU A 51 -11.49 4.96 9.02
CA LEU A 51 -10.75 4.77 10.26
C LEU A 51 -10.84 6.01 11.15
N ASN A 52 -11.08 5.83 12.44
CA ASN A 52 -11.19 6.94 13.40
C ASN A 52 -9.82 7.37 13.95
N ILE A 53 -8.87 7.66 13.07
CA ILE A 53 -7.47 8.00 13.37
C ILE A 53 -7.14 9.45 13.01
N ASN A 54 -5.94 9.93 13.39
CA ASN A 54 -5.50 11.27 13.05
C ASN A 54 -4.78 11.26 11.69
N ILE A 55 -5.37 11.87 10.67
CA ILE A 55 -4.81 11.91 9.30
C ILE A 55 -4.34 13.32 8.96
N PHE A 56 -3.13 13.43 8.41
CA PHE A 56 -2.62 14.64 7.75
C PHE A 56 -2.43 14.37 6.26
N THR A 57 -3.09 15.18 5.43
CA THR A 57 -2.99 15.08 3.99
C THR A 57 -1.88 15.98 3.47
N THR A 58 -0.86 15.40 2.85
CA THR A 58 0.23 16.15 2.20
C THR A 58 0.03 16.32 0.71
N ASN A 59 0.41 17.48 0.19
CA ASN A 59 0.44 17.76 -1.24
C ASN A 59 1.83 17.51 -1.88
N ALA A 60 2.77 16.94 -1.13
CA ALA A 60 4.11 16.63 -1.64
C ALA A 60 4.07 15.40 -2.55
N TYR A 61 3.69 15.60 -3.80
CA TYR A 61 3.89 14.59 -4.83
C TYR A 61 5.29 14.75 -5.44
N ILE A 62 6.11 13.73 -5.31
CA ILE A 62 7.43 13.65 -5.97
C ILE A 62 7.27 12.71 -7.16
N SER A 63 7.48 13.23 -8.37
CA SER A 63 7.41 12.45 -9.60
C SER A 63 8.43 11.31 -9.61
N LYS A 64 8.20 10.28 -10.43
CA LYS A 64 9.03 9.06 -10.53
C LYS A 64 10.46 9.29 -11.09
N ASN A 65 10.98 10.51 -11.09
CA ASN A 65 12.28 10.86 -11.69
C ASN A 65 13.50 10.53 -10.78
N GLY A 66 13.38 9.53 -9.93
CA GLY A 66 14.50 9.11 -9.08
C GLY A 66 15.02 10.24 -8.20
N ILE A 67 16.35 10.36 -8.07
CA ILE A 67 17.03 11.39 -7.27
C ILE A 67 16.73 12.80 -7.78
N LEU A 68 16.64 12.98 -9.10
CA LEU A 68 16.30 14.27 -9.70
C LEU A 68 14.92 14.78 -9.25
N GLY A 69 13.96 13.85 -9.07
CA GLY A 69 12.63 14.19 -8.53
C GLY A 69 12.69 14.81 -7.13
N TYR A 70 13.59 14.34 -6.26
CA TYR A 70 13.81 14.93 -4.93
C TYR A 70 14.45 16.31 -5.03
N ILE A 71 15.43 16.49 -5.92
CA ILE A 71 16.11 17.78 -6.11
C ILE A 71 15.12 18.84 -6.60
N LEU A 72 14.35 18.54 -7.66
CA LEU A 72 13.38 19.46 -8.25
C LEU A 72 12.22 19.82 -7.31
N ASN A 73 11.87 18.93 -6.38
CA ASN A 73 10.80 19.18 -5.42
C ASN A 73 11.31 19.54 -4.02
N PHE A 74 12.59 19.89 -3.89
CA PHE A 74 13.21 20.21 -2.60
C PHE A 74 12.43 21.25 -1.76
N PRO A 75 11.95 22.39 -2.32
CA PRO A 75 11.14 23.35 -1.56
C PRO A 75 9.84 22.72 -1.02
N LYS A 76 9.17 21.89 -1.81
CA LYS A 76 7.95 21.19 -1.38
C LYS A 76 8.24 20.19 -0.26
N ILE A 77 9.37 19.50 -0.33
CA ILE A 77 9.82 18.55 0.71
C ILE A 77 10.02 19.29 2.03
N ILE A 78 10.74 20.41 2.01
CA ILE A 78 11.00 21.24 3.21
C ILE A 78 9.68 21.72 3.81
N ASN A 79 8.77 22.25 2.98
CA ASN A 79 7.46 22.68 3.46
C ASN A 79 6.68 21.52 4.09
N THR A 80 6.67 20.36 3.46
CA THR A 80 6.01 19.16 4.01
C THR A 80 6.61 18.75 5.35
N ILE A 81 7.93 18.76 5.50
CA ILE A 81 8.60 18.44 6.76
C ILE A 81 8.14 19.44 7.84
N TYR A 82 8.10 20.74 7.50
CA TYR A 82 7.65 21.77 8.43
C TYR A 82 6.20 21.57 8.89
N GLU A 83 5.28 21.35 7.95
CA GLU A 83 3.85 21.15 8.24
C GLU A 83 3.59 19.87 9.03
N VAL A 84 4.23 18.76 8.64
CA VAL A 84 4.12 17.48 9.36
C VAL A 84 4.69 17.62 10.78
N LYS A 85 5.84 18.27 10.94
CA LYS A 85 6.41 18.55 12.27
C LYS A 85 5.45 19.39 13.12
N LYS A 86 4.81 20.41 12.53
CA LYS A 86 3.82 21.25 13.20
C LYS A 86 2.60 20.43 13.63
N PHE A 87 2.07 19.55 12.76
CA PHE A 87 0.96 18.66 13.06
C PHE A 87 1.29 17.67 14.20
N LEU A 88 2.50 17.13 14.20
CA LEU A 88 2.95 16.17 15.22
C LEU A 88 3.52 16.82 16.48
N LYS A 89 3.54 18.17 16.54
CA LYS A 89 4.07 18.90 17.71
C LYS A 89 3.30 18.50 18.97
N ASN A 90 4.06 18.17 20.02
CA ASN A 90 3.53 17.78 21.34
C ASN A 90 2.75 16.45 21.36
N GLN A 91 2.81 15.65 20.29
CA GLN A 91 2.06 14.39 20.22
C GLN A 91 2.78 13.17 20.82
N ASN A 92 4.01 13.32 21.34
CA ASN A 92 4.79 12.23 21.94
C ASN A 92 4.89 10.99 21.04
N ILE A 93 5.22 11.20 19.76
CA ILE A 93 5.40 10.14 18.78
C ILE A 93 6.65 9.33 19.15
N ALA A 94 6.46 8.05 19.49
CA ALA A 94 7.57 7.16 19.86
C ALA A 94 8.05 6.31 18.69
N VAL A 95 7.17 6.08 17.71
CA VAL A 95 7.44 5.24 16.54
C VAL A 95 7.00 5.98 15.29
N VAL A 96 7.87 6.01 14.29
CA VAL A 96 7.58 6.38 12.90
C VAL A 96 7.75 5.15 12.04
N PHE A 97 6.74 4.84 11.24
CA PHE A 97 6.72 3.67 10.36
C PHE A 97 6.35 4.09 8.94
N THR A 98 7.00 3.53 7.93
CA THR A 98 6.65 3.79 6.53
C THR A 98 6.60 2.52 5.71
N THR A 99 5.68 2.49 4.76
CA THR A 99 5.59 1.45 3.71
C THR A 99 6.33 1.84 2.44
N GLY A 100 7.08 2.96 2.47
CA GLY A 100 7.94 3.34 1.35
C GLY A 100 7.40 4.43 0.46
N ALA A 101 7.64 4.32 -0.84
CA ALA A 101 7.43 5.34 -1.85
C ALA A 101 8.28 6.61 -1.60
N TYR A 102 7.91 7.72 -2.22
CA TYR A 102 8.64 8.99 -2.13
C TYR A 102 8.59 9.66 -0.74
N ILE A 103 7.67 9.22 0.12
CA ILE A 103 7.49 9.80 1.47
C ILE A 103 8.51 9.25 2.49
N ALA A 104 9.15 8.11 2.19
CA ALA A 104 10.05 7.45 3.16
C ALA A 104 11.22 8.34 3.64
N PRO A 105 11.92 9.12 2.80
CA PRO A 105 12.96 10.04 3.28
C PRO A 105 12.39 11.14 4.19
N ILE A 106 11.18 11.62 3.95
CA ILE A 106 10.50 12.59 4.83
C ILE A 106 10.20 11.95 6.18
N ALA A 107 9.69 10.71 6.19
CA ALA A 107 9.46 9.95 7.41
C ALA A 107 10.75 9.76 8.23
N ALA A 108 11.87 9.45 7.58
CA ALA A 108 13.17 9.33 8.22
C ALA A 108 13.59 10.65 8.90
N ILE A 109 13.48 11.79 8.20
CA ILE A 109 13.81 13.11 8.75
C ILE A 109 12.90 13.44 9.93
N ILE A 110 11.59 13.22 9.81
CA ILE A 110 10.63 13.46 10.90
C ILE A 110 10.95 12.59 12.11
N SER A 111 11.34 11.34 11.92
CA SER A 111 11.70 10.45 13.02
C SER A 111 12.90 10.99 13.82
N LEU A 112 13.91 11.53 13.13
CA LEU A 112 15.07 12.18 13.77
C LEU A 112 14.66 13.44 14.52
N LEU A 113 13.83 14.30 13.92
CA LEU A 113 13.37 15.55 14.53
C LEU A 113 12.49 15.33 15.78
N LEU A 114 11.80 14.20 15.87
CA LEU A 114 10.95 13.81 17.00
C LEU A 114 11.65 12.86 17.99
N ASN A 115 12.90 12.48 17.73
CA ASN A 115 13.61 11.42 18.48
C ASN A 115 12.80 10.12 18.61
N ALA A 116 12.10 9.74 17.52
CA ALA A 116 11.26 8.56 17.43
C ALA A 116 12.03 7.39 16.80
N LYS A 117 11.66 6.15 17.15
CA LYS A 117 12.20 4.96 16.50
C LYS A 117 11.62 4.85 15.09
N PHE A 118 12.49 4.69 14.08
CA PHE A 118 12.10 4.60 12.70
C PHE A 118 12.13 3.17 12.18
N TYR A 119 11.04 2.76 11.52
CA TYR A 119 10.88 1.46 10.90
C TYR A 119 10.35 1.59 9.48
N ILE A 120 10.72 0.64 8.63
CA ILE A 120 10.32 0.56 7.24
C ILE A 120 9.73 -0.82 6.97
N GLN A 121 8.68 -0.89 6.16
CA GLN A 121 8.23 -2.11 5.51
C GLN A 121 8.54 -2.02 4.01
N GLU A 122 9.24 -3.03 3.47
CA GLU A 122 9.54 -3.16 2.04
C GLU A 122 8.71 -4.30 1.46
N GLN A 123 7.93 -3.99 0.44
CA GLN A 123 6.98 -4.92 -0.18
C GLN A 123 7.55 -5.64 -1.39
N ASN A 124 8.68 -5.17 -1.92
CA ASN A 124 9.27 -5.68 -3.15
C ASN A 124 10.56 -6.46 -2.88
N VAL A 125 10.91 -7.36 -3.81
CA VAL A 125 12.21 -8.06 -3.81
C VAL A 125 13.36 -7.06 -3.96
N TYR A 126 13.19 -6.02 -4.75
CA TYR A 126 14.14 -4.91 -4.87
C TYR A 126 13.60 -3.69 -4.16
N ALA A 127 14.27 -3.26 -3.09
CA ALA A 127 13.85 -2.08 -2.35
C ALA A 127 13.80 -0.85 -3.24
N GLY A 128 12.69 -0.13 -3.14
CA GLY A 128 12.51 1.14 -3.82
C GLY A 128 13.52 2.20 -3.34
N LEU A 129 13.82 3.19 -4.19
CA LEU A 129 14.81 4.24 -3.89
C LEU A 129 14.53 4.95 -2.56
N GLY A 130 13.27 5.27 -2.28
CA GLY A 130 12.88 5.90 -1.02
C GLY A 130 13.26 5.05 0.19
N ASN A 131 12.93 3.76 0.17
CA ASN A 131 13.28 2.84 1.25
C ASN A 131 14.79 2.59 1.34
N LYS A 132 15.48 2.44 0.20
CA LYS A 132 16.94 2.27 0.16
C LYS A 132 17.68 3.41 0.86
N ILE A 133 17.32 4.67 0.57
CA ILE A 133 17.93 5.84 1.18
C ILE A 133 17.57 5.91 2.67
N SER A 134 16.31 5.70 3.01
CA SER A 134 15.78 5.86 4.36
C SER A 134 16.23 4.74 5.31
N ALA A 135 16.56 3.56 4.79
CA ALA A 135 17.01 2.41 5.57
C ALA A 135 18.28 2.68 6.39
N ILE A 136 19.08 3.67 5.99
CA ILE A 136 20.28 4.08 6.76
C ILE A 136 19.87 4.53 8.18
N PHE A 137 18.74 5.22 8.30
CA PHE A 137 18.21 5.77 9.56
C PHE A 137 17.27 4.78 10.28
N ALA A 138 16.78 3.75 9.58
CA ALA A 138 15.87 2.80 10.17
C ALA A 138 16.56 1.93 11.23
N LYS A 139 15.82 1.67 12.31
CA LYS A 139 16.20 0.67 13.33
C LYS A 139 16.08 -0.73 12.74
N SER A 140 15.05 -0.97 11.92
CA SER A 140 14.78 -2.24 11.27
C SER A 140 13.97 -2.02 10.00
N VAL A 141 14.14 -2.92 9.03
CA VAL A 141 13.36 -3.01 7.80
C VAL A 141 12.66 -4.36 7.80
N PHE A 142 11.35 -4.35 7.85
CA PHE A 142 10.51 -5.53 7.70
C PHE A 142 10.28 -5.78 6.22
N SER A 143 10.46 -7.01 5.75
CA SER A 143 10.36 -7.32 4.33
C SER A 143 9.31 -8.38 4.03
N SER A 144 8.65 -8.21 2.89
CA SER A 144 7.70 -9.19 2.37
C SER A 144 8.39 -10.40 1.72
N PHE A 145 9.68 -10.27 1.39
CA PHE A 145 10.48 -11.33 0.78
C PHE A 145 11.77 -11.54 1.56
N GLU A 146 12.15 -12.80 1.74
CA GLU A 146 13.36 -13.19 2.48
C GLU A 146 14.63 -12.61 1.83
N ASP A 147 14.67 -12.57 0.51
CA ASP A 147 15.81 -12.19 -0.30
C ASP A 147 15.74 -10.73 -0.82
N THR A 148 15.13 -9.84 -0.02
CA THR A 148 15.01 -8.42 -0.40
C THR A 148 16.38 -7.80 -0.62
N LYS A 149 16.57 -7.20 -1.81
CA LYS A 149 17.81 -6.61 -2.28
C LYS A 149 17.86 -5.10 -1.99
N ASN A 150 19.07 -4.52 -2.06
CA ASN A 150 19.35 -3.09 -1.85
C ASN A 150 19.09 -2.58 -0.42
N ILE A 151 18.97 -3.46 0.56
CA ILE A 151 18.91 -3.16 1.99
C ILE A 151 20.06 -3.88 2.69
N ASN A 152 20.63 -3.26 3.72
CA ASN A 152 21.62 -3.90 4.57
C ASN A 152 20.99 -5.10 5.29
N LYS A 153 21.52 -6.30 5.05
CA LYS A 153 21.01 -7.55 5.64
C LYS A 153 20.93 -7.54 7.17
N LYS A 154 21.80 -6.78 7.85
CA LYS A 154 21.77 -6.64 9.32
C LYS A 154 20.53 -5.90 9.84
N LYS A 155 19.85 -5.13 9.00
CA LYS A 155 18.62 -4.41 9.35
C LYS A 155 17.36 -5.11 8.83
N LEU A 156 17.54 -6.11 7.94
CA LEU A 156 16.45 -6.80 7.30
C LEU A 156 15.84 -7.85 8.22
N ASN A 157 14.52 -7.83 8.36
CA ASN A 157 13.74 -8.83 9.06
C ASN A 157 12.63 -9.30 8.16
N TYR A 158 12.68 -10.55 7.75
CA TYR A 158 11.61 -11.16 6.97
C TYR A 158 10.38 -11.40 7.85
N THR A 159 9.25 -10.85 7.44
CA THR A 159 7.95 -10.99 8.14
C THR A 159 6.84 -11.47 7.22
N GLY A 160 7.10 -11.55 5.93
CA GLY A 160 6.05 -11.74 4.94
C GLY A 160 5.29 -10.44 4.62
N PRO A 161 4.34 -10.50 3.68
CA PRO A 161 3.50 -9.37 3.32
C PRO A 161 2.49 -9.04 4.44
N ILE A 162 2.17 -7.75 4.58
CA ILE A 162 1.09 -7.32 5.48
C ILE A 162 -0.23 -7.47 4.70
N VAL A 163 -1.01 -8.46 5.08
CA VAL A 163 -2.29 -8.81 4.45
C VAL A 163 -3.46 -8.66 5.43
N ASN A 164 -4.67 -8.60 4.91
CA ASN A 164 -5.86 -8.69 5.73
C ASN A 164 -6.01 -10.13 6.24
N THR A 165 -6.04 -10.31 7.56
CA THR A 165 -6.15 -11.63 8.21
C THR A 165 -7.60 -12.14 8.28
N THR A 166 -8.58 -11.30 7.97
CA THR A 166 -10.01 -11.68 7.94
C THR A 166 -10.41 -12.40 6.65
N LEU A 167 -9.50 -12.47 5.66
CA LEU A 167 -9.73 -13.20 4.43
C LEU A 167 -9.81 -14.70 4.73
N THR A 168 -11.02 -15.23 4.82
CA THR A 168 -11.26 -16.66 4.94
C THR A 168 -11.68 -17.22 3.60
N ARG A 169 -11.07 -18.34 3.21
CA ARG A 169 -11.51 -19.10 2.03
C ARG A 169 -12.92 -19.62 2.28
N SER A 170 -13.82 -19.40 1.34
CA SER A 170 -15.11 -20.08 1.32
C SER A 170 -14.87 -21.53 0.88
N ASP A 171 -15.29 -22.49 1.69
CA ASP A 171 -15.23 -23.93 1.34
C ASP A 171 -16.38 -24.34 0.39
N ILE A 172 -17.25 -23.42 0.03
CA ILE A 172 -18.41 -23.66 -0.82
C ILE A 172 -18.04 -23.29 -2.25
N SER A 173 -17.84 -24.29 -3.11
CA SER A 173 -17.86 -24.06 -4.54
C SER A 173 -19.30 -23.78 -4.97
N LEU A 174 -19.62 -22.51 -5.18
CA LEU A 174 -20.94 -22.08 -5.68
C LEU A 174 -21.07 -22.32 -7.18
N PHE A 175 -20.03 -22.80 -7.84
CA PHE A 175 -19.95 -22.90 -9.29
C PHE A 175 -19.60 -24.32 -9.71
N GLU A 176 -20.26 -24.82 -10.75
CA GLU A 176 -19.94 -26.10 -11.39
C GLU A 176 -18.54 -26.12 -12.03
N LYS A 177 -18.02 -24.94 -12.42
CA LYS A 177 -16.71 -24.76 -13.03
C LYS A 177 -15.81 -23.95 -12.09
N GLN A 178 -14.52 -24.24 -12.15
CA GLN A 178 -13.51 -23.41 -11.46
C GLN A 178 -13.55 -21.98 -11.97
N THR A 179 -13.36 -21.02 -11.08
CA THR A 179 -13.31 -19.59 -11.41
C THR A 179 -11.87 -19.11 -11.46
N ILE A 180 -11.51 -18.41 -12.54
CA ILE A 180 -10.24 -17.72 -12.69
C ILE A 180 -10.49 -16.23 -12.51
N GLY A 181 -9.80 -15.60 -11.53
CA GLY A 181 -9.81 -14.17 -11.33
C GLY A 181 -8.61 -13.50 -11.99
N PHE A 182 -8.85 -12.50 -12.83
CA PHE A 182 -7.80 -11.65 -13.41
C PHE A 182 -7.88 -10.25 -12.85
N MET A 183 -6.75 -9.71 -12.36
CA MET A 183 -6.69 -8.39 -11.78
C MET A 183 -5.31 -7.74 -11.99
N GLY A 184 -5.30 -6.48 -12.41
CA GLY A 184 -4.10 -5.66 -12.62
C GLY A 184 -3.84 -4.61 -11.53
N GLY A 185 -4.37 -4.83 -10.30
CA GLY A 185 -4.35 -3.85 -9.21
C GLY A 185 -5.43 -2.77 -9.38
N SER A 186 -5.48 -1.79 -8.45
CA SER A 186 -6.53 -0.77 -8.38
C SER A 186 -6.65 0.12 -9.63
N GLN A 187 -5.57 0.30 -10.36
CA GLN A 187 -5.54 1.09 -11.61
C GLN A 187 -5.73 0.21 -12.86
N GLY A 188 -5.74 -1.10 -12.68
CA GLY A 188 -5.73 -2.06 -13.78
C GLY A 188 -4.38 -2.15 -14.49
N SER A 189 -4.27 -3.09 -15.41
CA SER A 189 -3.10 -3.30 -16.25
C SER A 189 -3.52 -3.59 -17.67
N LYS A 190 -3.17 -2.69 -18.60
CA LYS A 190 -3.43 -2.89 -20.04
C LYS A 190 -2.86 -4.21 -20.54
N GLN A 191 -1.70 -4.62 -20.03
CA GLN A 191 -1.08 -5.89 -20.42
C GLN A 191 -1.93 -7.09 -19.98
N ILE A 192 -2.42 -7.10 -18.73
CA ILE A 192 -3.30 -8.16 -18.22
C ILE A 192 -4.62 -8.15 -18.99
N ASN A 193 -5.23 -6.98 -19.19
CA ASN A 193 -6.48 -6.85 -19.93
C ASN A 193 -6.33 -7.42 -21.35
N ASN A 194 -5.22 -7.12 -22.05
CA ASN A 194 -4.94 -7.69 -23.37
C ASN A 194 -4.73 -9.21 -23.35
N TYR A 195 -4.17 -9.76 -22.27
CA TYR A 195 -4.05 -11.22 -22.15
C TYR A 195 -5.39 -11.88 -21.90
N VAL A 196 -6.27 -11.26 -21.11
CA VAL A 196 -7.63 -11.77 -20.89
C VAL A 196 -8.42 -11.76 -22.20
N ASP A 197 -8.31 -10.67 -22.98
CA ASP A 197 -8.96 -10.56 -24.29
C ASP A 197 -8.57 -11.73 -25.20
N LYS A 198 -7.26 -11.95 -25.38
CA LYS A 198 -6.75 -13.10 -26.16
C LYS A 198 -7.14 -14.46 -25.58
N PHE A 199 -7.18 -14.60 -24.25
CA PHE A 199 -7.60 -15.83 -23.61
C PHE A 199 -9.06 -16.14 -23.91
N MET A 200 -9.90 -15.12 -23.94
CA MET A 200 -11.33 -15.25 -24.25
C MET A 200 -11.62 -15.62 -25.72
N GLU A 201 -10.67 -15.42 -26.63
CA GLU A 201 -10.76 -15.91 -28.03
C GLU A 201 -10.46 -17.40 -28.15
N THR A 202 -9.92 -18.06 -27.12
CA THR A 202 -9.56 -19.48 -27.16
C THR A 202 -10.72 -20.35 -26.65
N GLU A 203 -10.73 -21.63 -27.04
CA GLU A 203 -11.70 -22.60 -26.52
C GLU A 203 -11.45 -22.96 -25.04
N TYR A 204 -10.26 -22.72 -24.52
CA TYR A 204 -9.89 -23.04 -23.11
C TYR A 204 -10.74 -22.28 -22.10
N GLN A 205 -11.19 -21.07 -22.43
CA GLN A 205 -12.04 -20.25 -21.55
C GLN A 205 -13.36 -20.95 -21.20
N LEU A 206 -13.87 -21.85 -22.06
CA LEU A 206 -15.13 -22.57 -21.85
C LEU A 206 -15.09 -23.51 -20.62
N ASN A 207 -13.91 -23.87 -20.16
CA ASN A 207 -13.73 -24.73 -18.99
C ASN A 207 -13.81 -23.98 -17.64
N PHE A 208 -13.85 -22.65 -17.65
CA PHE A 208 -13.76 -21.82 -16.46
C PHE A 208 -14.85 -20.76 -16.42
N ASN A 209 -15.17 -20.31 -15.21
CA ASN A 209 -15.79 -19.00 -15.01
C ASN A 209 -14.69 -17.95 -14.90
N ILE A 210 -14.88 -16.80 -15.52
CA ILE A 210 -13.87 -15.75 -15.59
C ILE A 210 -14.41 -14.50 -14.90
N VAL A 211 -13.67 -14.01 -13.90
CA VAL A 211 -13.91 -12.71 -13.24
C VAL A 211 -12.72 -11.80 -13.54
N HIS A 212 -12.97 -10.67 -14.18
CA HIS A 212 -11.94 -9.76 -14.64
C HIS A 212 -12.12 -8.35 -14.05
N VAL A 213 -11.13 -7.91 -13.27
CA VAL A 213 -11.06 -6.53 -12.75
C VAL A 213 -10.19 -5.70 -13.68
N THR A 214 -10.82 -4.89 -14.53
CA THR A 214 -10.13 -4.15 -15.60
C THR A 214 -9.35 -2.94 -15.11
N GLY A 215 -9.76 -2.34 -13.98
CA GLY A 215 -9.23 -1.09 -13.43
C GLY A 215 -10.06 0.13 -13.85
N LYS A 216 -10.17 1.12 -12.94
CA LYS A 216 -11.06 2.30 -13.09
C LYS A 216 -10.85 3.12 -14.38
N ASN A 217 -9.66 3.10 -14.95
CA ASN A 217 -9.28 3.93 -16.10
C ASN A 217 -9.08 3.14 -17.40
N ASN A 218 -9.59 1.92 -17.46
CA ASN A 218 -9.48 1.08 -18.65
C ASN A 218 -10.87 0.77 -19.19
N ASP A 219 -10.95 0.64 -20.51
CA ASP A 219 -12.16 0.24 -21.19
C ASP A 219 -12.56 -1.17 -20.74
N LYS A 220 -13.86 -1.38 -20.54
CA LYS A 220 -14.39 -2.71 -20.30
C LYS A 220 -14.31 -3.50 -21.60
N LEU A 221 -13.85 -4.74 -21.50
CA LEU A 221 -13.90 -5.65 -22.63
C LEU A 221 -15.38 -6.03 -22.89
N GLU A 222 -15.88 -5.73 -24.06
CA GLU A 222 -17.22 -6.10 -24.51
C GLU A 222 -17.25 -7.58 -24.97
N ILE A 223 -17.06 -8.50 -24.02
CA ILE A 223 -17.08 -9.93 -24.29
C ILE A 223 -18.47 -10.48 -23.98
N ASN A 224 -19.17 -10.90 -24.99
CA ASN A 224 -20.50 -11.54 -24.86
C ASN A 224 -20.33 -13.03 -24.58
N SER A 225 -20.02 -13.42 -23.37
CA SER A 225 -19.91 -14.81 -22.94
C SER A 225 -20.56 -15.03 -21.58
N LYS A 226 -21.31 -16.14 -21.44
CA LYS A 226 -22.02 -16.47 -20.19
C LYS A 226 -21.08 -16.75 -19.00
N ASN A 227 -19.86 -17.16 -19.27
CA ASN A 227 -18.85 -17.50 -18.28
C ASN A 227 -17.87 -16.36 -17.99
N TYR A 228 -18.08 -15.16 -18.57
CA TYR A 228 -17.23 -13.98 -18.36
C TYR A 228 -18.01 -12.86 -17.68
N ARG A 229 -17.42 -12.32 -16.60
CA ARG A 229 -17.89 -11.13 -15.90
C ARG A 229 -16.75 -10.15 -15.73
N SER A 230 -16.92 -8.91 -16.20
CA SER A 230 -15.98 -7.83 -15.96
C SER A 230 -16.54 -6.77 -15.03
N VAL A 231 -15.67 -6.23 -14.17
CA VAL A 231 -15.92 -5.07 -13.33
C VAL A 231 -14.72 -4.14 -13.42
N ASP A 232 -14.94 -2.84 -13.29
CA ASP A 232 -13.86 -1.85 -13.32
C ASP A 232 -13.09 -1.77 -12.00
N PHE A 233 -13.78 -2.00 -10.88
CA PHE A 233 -13.18 -1.96 -9.56
C PHE A 233 -13.98 -2.78 -8.56
N ILE A 234 -13.31 -3.34 -7.56
CA ILE A 234 -13.92 -4.03 -6.42
C ILE A 234 -13.47 -3.30 -5.16
N GLU A 235 -14.43 -2.79 -4.38
CA GLU A 235 -14.15 -2.10 -3.12
C GLU A 235 -13.79 -3.10 -2.02
N GLU A 236 -14.58 -4.15 -1.89
CA GLU A 236 -14.39 -5.22 -0.93
C GLU A 236 -13.69 -6.42 -1.58
N MET A 237 -12.35 -6.43 -1.48
CA MET A 237 -11.53 -7.50 -2.09
C MET A 237 -11.84 -8.90 -1.54
N ASP A 238 -12.44 -8.97 -0.36
CA ASP A 238 -12.92 -10.23 0.23
C ASP A 238 -13.92 -10.95 -0.68
N GLU A 239 -14.76 -10.19 -1.40
CA GLU A 239 -15.71 -10.76 -2.38
C GLU A 239 -15.01 -11.38 -3.59
N PHE A 240 -13.86 -10.83 -3.97
CA PHE A 240 -13.07 -11.33 -5.10
C PHE A 240 -12.30 -12.61 -4.76
N TYR A 241 -11.88 -12.77 -3.51
CA TYR A 241 -11.06 -13.90 -3.07
C TYR A 241 -11.89 -15.07 -2.52
N ARG A 242 -13.16 -14.88 -2.30
CA ARG A 242 -14.11 -15.94 -1.90
C ARG A 242 -14.68 -16.69 -3.09
#